data_a00fe94494b64daa1ac812a8db7891fb
#
_entry.id   a00fe94494b64daa1ac812a8db7891fb
#
_cell.length_a   1.000
_cell.length_b   1.000
_cell.length_c   1.000
_cell.angle_alpha   90.00
_cell.angle_beta   90.00
_cell.angle_gamma   90.00
#
_symmetry.space_group_name_H-M   'P 1'
#
loop_
_entity.id
_entity.type
_entity.pdbx_description
1 polymer ?
#
loop_
_entity_poly.entity_id
_entity_poly.type
_entity_poly.pdbx_seq_one_letter_code
_entity_poly.pdbx_strand_id
1 'polypeptide(L)'
;MLMQKLQAAALFAAGSLLTATLALAAEQKQEVQASTVVTILPENEMPGGIPQEALHLKLDGKESTITGFTPLRDPQSKVEMVVLIDGGARSSLGLQMNDIAKFIESLRPDTKVAVAYMMNGRAAFGGPLTTDHDSVLHGLHLTPSGEAGISGSPYFCLSDLAKNWPSSDARARREVVMITDGVDYYNMRYDPEDPYLQTALDDAVRARLIVYSIYWRSSDRFDRTNYGAGTGQNLLAQVTQGTGGASYWEGTGNPVSFVPYFADIDRRLDNQYELDFMTVVGDKPQMQTIKLTVSAHAKVTAPQEVYVHPGAN
;
A
#
# COMPACT_ATOMS: atom_id res chain seq x y z
N MET A 1 94.07 -36.48 -11.70
CA MET A 1 94.20 -35.47 -10.65
C MET A 1 92.84 -34.76 -10.58
N LEU A 2 92.30 -34.91 -9.60
CA LEU A 2 91.45 -34.34 -8.61
C LEU A 2 89.93 -34.59 -8.84
N MET A 3 89.41 -35.40 -7.96
CA MET A 3 87.99 -35.58 -7.63
C MET A 3 87.38 -34.29 -7.01
N GLN A 4 86.21 -33.98 -7.38
CA GLN A 4 85.36 -33.33 -6.45
C GLN A 4 83.89 -33.78 -6.59
N LYS A 5 83.38 -34.09 -5.44
CA LYS A 5 82.14 -34.77 -5.20
C LYS A 5 80.96 -33.81 -5.45
N LEU A 6 79.95 -34.18 -6.21
CA LEU A 6 78.67 -33.57 -6.22
C LEU A 6 77.83 -34.15 -5.04
N GLN A 7 77.43 -33.26 -4.13
CA GLN A 7 76.38 -33.54 -3.17
C GLN A 7 75.06 -33.04 -3.76
N ALA A 8 74.17 -33.98 -3.94
CA ALA A 8 72.80 -33.69 -4.31
C ALA A 8 72.02 -33.23 -3.07
N ALA A 9 71.54 -31.97 -3.08
CA ALA A 9 70.57 -31.44 -2.11
C ALA A 9 69.17 -31.66 -2.66
N ALA A 10 68.42 -32.57 -2.05
CA ALA A 10 67.01 -32.73 -2.31
C ALA A 10 66.22 -31.61 -1.61
N LEU A 11 65.65 -30.69 -2.36
CA LEU A 11 64.67 -29.72 -1.86
C LEU A 11 63.26 -30.38 -1.86
N PHE A 12 62.74 -30.65 -0.69
CA PHE A 12 61.34 -30.97 -0.48
C PHE A 12 60.53 -29.68 -0.59
N ALA A 13 59.82 -29.49 -1.71
CA ALA A 13 58.82 -28.46 -1.85
C ALA A 13 57.50 -28.97 -1.19
N ALA A 14 57.25 -28.55 0.03
CA ALA A 14 55.96 -28.73 0.67
C ALA A 14 54.94 -27.79 0.00
N GLY A 15 54.17 -28.32 -0.93
CA GLY A 15 53.02 -27.66 -1.53
C GLY A 15 51.89 -27.60 -0.50
N SER A 16 51.74 -26.44 0.14
CA SER A 16 50.55 -26.14 0.93
C SER A 16 49.36 -25.95 -0.02
N LEU A 17 48.51 -26.95 -0.16
CA LEU A 17 47.19 -26.82 -0.76
C LEU A 17 46.36 -25.94 0.16
N LEU A 18 46.25 -24.66 -0.14
CA LEU A 18 45.22 -23.79 0.42
C LEU A 18 43.88 -24.20 -0.22
N THR A 19 43.16 -25.09 0.42
CA THR A 19 41.73 -25.31 0.12
C THR A 19 40.98 -24.10 0.63
N ALA A 20 40.74 -23.14 -0.26
CA ALA A 20 39.77 -22.08 -0.04
C ALA A 20 38.40 -22.75 0.03
N THR A 21 37.92 -23.06 1.21
CA THR A 21 36.52 -23.38 1.48
C THR A 21 35.76 -22.09 1.27
N LEU A 22 35.17 -21.92 0.08
CA LEU A 22 34.05 -21.00 -0.12
C LEU A 22 32.93 -21.53 0.79
N ALA A 23 32.85 -21.01 2.01
CA ALA A 23 31.64 -21.07 2.80
C ALA A 23 30.60 -20.27 2.03
N LEU A 24 29.78 -20.95 1.22
CA LEU A 24 28.47 -20.39 0.87
C LEU A 24 27.78 -20.15 2.23
N ALA A 25 27.70 -18.91 2.65
CA ALA A 25 26.81 -18.52 3.74
C ALA A 25 25.42 -18.93 3.30
N ALA A 26 24.94 -20.06 3.79
CA ALA A 26 23.56 -20.45 3.63
C ALA A 26 22.76 -19.35 4.33
N GLU A 27 21.97 -18.63 3.57
CA GLU A 27 21.05 -17.61 4.08
C GLU A 27 20.23 -18.26 5.20
N GLN A 28 20.42 -17.78 6.43
CA GLN A 28 19.80 -18.40 7.59
C GLN A 28 18.32 -18.02 7.58
N LYS A 29 17.49 -18.95 7.16
CA LYS A 29 16.04 -18.77 7.11
C LYS A 29 15.47 -18.85 8.51
N GLN A 30 14.75 -17.83 8.91
CA GLN A 30 14.11 -17.71 10.21
C GLN A 30 12.59 -17.74 10.03
N GLU A 31 11.91 -18.53 10.86
CA GLU A 31 10.45 -18.49 10.96
C GLU A 31 10.06 -17.33 11.86
N VAL A 32 9.17 -16.45 11.36
CA VAL A 32 8.70 -15.25 12.05
C VAL A 32 7.19 -15.15 11.95
N GLN A 33 6.60 -14.51 12.96
CA GLN A 33 5.20 -14.11 12.88
C GLN A 33 5.09 -12.77 12.16
N ALA A 34 4.14 -12.66 11.24
CA ALA A 34 3.81 -11.43 10.54
C ALA A 34 2.30 -11.20 10.58
N SER A 35 1.87 -9.97 10.31
CA SER A 35 0.46 -9.64 10.24
C SER A 35 0.15 -8.71 9.08
N THR A 36 -1.09 -8.75 8.61
CA THR A 36 -1.63 -7.82 7.61
C THR A 36 -3.10 -7.57 7.85
N VAL A 37 -3.62 -6.47 7.33
CA VAL A 37 -5.05 -6.17 7.36
C VAL A 37 -5.69 -6.69 6.08
N VAL A 38 -6.82 -7.37 6.24
CA VAL A 38 -7.62 -7.89 5.14
C VAL A 38 -9.07 -7.45 5.28
N THR A 39 -9.77 -7.25 4.17
CA THR A 39 -11.19 -6.93 4.16
C THR A 39 -11.97 -8.14 3.68
N ILE A 40 -12.98 -8.57 4.46
CA ILE A 40 -13.83 -9.68 4.09
C ILE A 40 -15.29 -9.25 4.16
N LEU A 41 -15.89 -9.12 2.97
CA LEU A 41 -17.27 -8.69 2.82
C LEU A 41 -18.16 -9.92 2.63
N PRO A 42 -18.99 -10.31 3.62
CA PRO A 42 -19.94 -11.40 3.45
C PRO A 42 -20.97 -11.05 2.38
N GLU A 43 -21.32 -12.02 1.54
CA GLU A 43 -22.38 -11.87 0.52
C GLU A 43 -23.77 -11.94 1.14
N ASN A 44 -23.90 -12.60 2.30
CA ASN A 44 -25.13 -12.71 3.08
C ASN A 44 -24.83 -12.40 4.55
N GLU A 45 -25.87 -12.12 5.34
CA GLU A 45 -25.72 -11.97 6.77
C GLU A 45 -25.15 -13.27 7.37
N MET A 46 -24.00 -13.17 8.04
CA MET A 46 -23.34 -14.27 8.75
C MET A 46 -23.28 -13.92 10.25
N PRO A 47 -24.28 -14.29 11.04
CA PRO A 47 -24.38 -13.89 12.44
C PRO A 47 -23.18 -14.29 13.32
N GLY A 48 -22.47 -15.36 12.95
CA GLY A 48 -21.26 -15.84 13.65
C GLY A 48 -19.93 -15.25 13.12
N GLY A 49 -20.00 -14.37 12.10
CA GLY A 49 -18.81 -13.93 11.41
C GLY A 49 -18.18 -15.04 10.55
N ILE A 50 -17.00 -14.79 10.03
CA ILE A 50 -16.25 -15.77 9.22
C ILE A 50 -15.29 -16.51 10.13
N PRO A 51 -15.39 -17.87 10.23
CA PRO A 51 -14.48 -18.63 11.05
C PRO A 51 -13.08 -18.67 10.43
N GLN A 52 -12.04 -18.67 11.27
CA GLN A 52 -10.63 -18.72 10.81
C GLN A 52 -10.35 -19.95 9.94
N GLU A 53 -10.99 -21.06 10.22
CA GLU A 53 -10.84 -22.35 9.51
C GLU A 53 -11.33 -22.28 8.05
N ALA A 54 -12.15 -21.29 7.72
CA ALA A 54 -12.59 -21.05 6.35
C ALA A 54 -11.55 -20.33 5.50
N LEU A 55 -10.45 -19.84 6.10
CA LEU A 55 -9.40 -19.08 5.44
C LEU A 55 -8.25 -19.97 5.01
N HIS A 56 -7.75 -19.76 3.81
CA HIS A 56 -6.59 -20.44 3.26
C HIS A 56 -5.59 -19.38 2.78
N LEU A 57 -4.40 -19.43 3.36
CA LEU A 57 -3.33 -18.46 3.11
C LEU A 57 -2.16 -19.12 2.39
N LYS A 58 -1.69 -18.47 1.32
CA LYS A 58 -0.44 -18.82 0.65
C LYS A 58 0.51 -17.62 0.65
N LEU A 59 1.77 -17.88 0.96
CA LEU A 59 2.88 -16.93 0.83
C LEU A 59 3.88 -17.47 -0.17
N ASP A 60 4.23 -16.67 -1.18
CA ASP A 60 5.11 -17.10 -2.30
C ASP A 60 4.67 -18.45 -2.89
N GLY A 61 3.35 -18.66 -3.00
CA GLY A 61 2.73 -19.88 -3.52
C GLY A 61 2.71 -21.08 -2.56
N LYS A 62 3.25 -20.96 -1.34
CA LYS A 62 3.27 -22.03 -0.33
C LYS A 62 2.21 -21.79 0.73
N GLU A 63 1.58 -22.88 1.20
CA GLU A 63 0.63 -22.80 2.32
C GLU A 63 1.33 -22.24 3.57
N SER A 64 0.62 -21.35 4.27
CA SER A 64 1.09 -20.74 5.51
C SER A 64 0.07 -20.93 6.63
N THR A 65 0.56 -21.04 7.85
CA THR A 65 -0.30 -21.21 9.05
C THR A 65 -0.81 -19.85 9.50
N ILE A 66 -2.14 -19.72 9.57
CA ILE A 66 -2.82 -18.58 10.20
C ILE A 66 -2.79 -18.79 11.71
N THR A 67 -2.20 -17.85 12.46
CA THR A 67 -2.05 -17.89 13.90
C THR A 67 -3.07 -17.01 14.64
N GLY A 68 -3.66 -16.03 13.93
CA GLY A 68 -4.68 -15.14 14.47
C GLY A 68 -5.58 -14.56 13.39
N PHE A 69 -6.83 -14.32 13.75
CA PHE A 69 -7.82 -13.67 12.89
C PHE A 69 -8.77 -12.84 13.75
N THR A 70 -8.52 -11.54 13.83
CA THR A 70 -9.17 -10.64 14.77
C THR A 70 -9.95 -9.55 14.04
N PRO A 71 -11.29 -9.40 14.28
CA PRO A 71 -12.05 -8.32 13.68
C PRO A 71 -11.60 -6.96 14.23
N LEU A 72 -11.44 -5.99 13.33
CA LEU A 72 -10.97 -4.64 13.66
C LEU A 72 -12.12 -3.64 13.86
N ARG A 73 -13.22 -4.11 14.47
CA ARG A 73 -14.41 -3.30 14.79
C ARG A 73 -14.37 -2.67 16.19
N ASP A 74 -13.45 -3.15 17.03
CA ASP A 74 -13.31 -2.67 18.40
C ASP A 74 -12.84 -1.20 18.42
N PRO A 75 -13.35 -0.35 19.34
CA PRO A 75 -12.86 1.00 19.58
C PRO A 75 -11.34 1.08 19.87
N GLN A 76 -10.74 0.00 20.35
CA GLN A 76 -9.28 -0.07 20.53
C GLN A 76 -8.49 -0.21 19.21
N SER A 77 -9.16 -0.61 18.14
CA SER A 77 -8.58 -0.72 16.80
C SER A 77 -8.54 0.67 16.14
N LYS A 78 -7.47 1.40 16.38
CA LYS A 78 -7.27 2.77 15.90
C LYS A 78 -7.20 2.83 14.39
N VAL A 79 -7.82 3.85 13.82
CA VAL A 79 -7.78 4.17 12.40
C VAL A 79 -7.15 5.55 12.21
N GLU A 80 -6.24 5.65 11.29
CA GLU A 80 -5.66 6.91 10.79
C GLU A 80 -5.93 7.00 9.30
N MET A 81 -6.63 8.04 8.87
CA MET A 81 -7.06 8.23 7.48
C MET A 81 -6.52 9.52 6.90
N VAL A 82 -6.03 9.46 5.68
CA VAL A 82 -5.68 10.64 4.89
C VAL A 82 -6.54 10.69 3.64
N VAL A 83 -7.30 11.76 3.49
CA VAL A 83 -8.00 12.09 2.24
C VAL A 83 -7.02 12.89 1.38
N LEU A 84 -6.47 12.25 0.34
CA LEU A 84 -5.43 12.78 -0.52
C LEU A 84 -6.02 13.25 -1.84
N ILE A 85 -6.17 14.56 -2.01
CA ILE A 85 -6.86 15.19 -3.14
C ILE A 85 -5.84 15.68 -4.16
N ASP A 86 -6.10 15.41 -5.43
CA ASP A 86 -5.27 15.89 -6.52
C ASP A 86 -5.35 17.42 -6.65
N GLY A 87 -4.20 18.08 -6.55
CA GLY A 87 -4.10 19.53 -6.74
C GLY A 87 -4.42 19.99 -8.16
N GLY A 88 -4.36 19.08 -9.15
CA GLY A 88 -4.76 19.33 -10.54
C GLY A 88 -6.23 19.00 -10.86
N ALA A 89 -7.02 18.58 -9.88
CA ALA A 89 -8.42 18.22 -10.08
C ALA A 89 -9.22 19.37 -10.70
N ARG A 90 -10.21 19.04 -11.53
CA ARG A 90 -11.11 20.04 -12.10
C ARG A 90 -11.90 20.77 -11.01
N SER A 91 -12.12 22.06 -11.21
CA SER A 91 -12.91 22.92 -10.29
C SER A 91 -14.32 22.37 -10.00
N SER A 92 -14.86 21.55 -10.90
CA SER A 92 -16.13 20.83 -10.67
C SER A 92 -16.07 19.86 -9.47
N LEU A 93 -14.88 19.50 -8.96
CA LEU A 93 -14.73 18.79 -7.69
C LEU A 93 -15.37 19.55 -6.52
N GLY A 94 -15.53 20.88 -6.66
CA GLY A 94 -16.27 21.71 -5.69
C GLY A 94 -17.68 21.23 -5.39
N LEU A 95 -18.35 20.58 -6.35
CA LEU A 95 -19.66 19.98 -6.16
C LEU A 95 -19.63 18.78 -5.21
N GLN A 96 -18.47 18.16 -5.04
CA GLN A 96 -18.27 16.96 -4.19
C GLN A 96 -17.70 17.30 -2.81
N MET A 97 -17.31 18.56 -2.56
CA MET A 97 -16.72 18.95 -1.28
C MET A 97 -17.64 18.68 -0.08
N ASN A 98 -18.96 18.85 -0.28
CA ASN A 98 -19.95 18.52 0.74
C ASN A 98 -20.05 16.99 1.00
N ASP A 99 -19.88 16.14 -0.02
CA ASP A 99 -19.85 14.70 0.16
C ASP A 99 -18.59 14.28 0.93
N ILE A 100 -17.43 14.89 0.61
CA ILE A 100 -16.16 14.66 1.33
C ILE A 100 -16.30 15.11 2.80
N ALA A 101 -16.86 16.29 3.03
CA ALA A 101 -17.07 16.81 4.39
C ALA A 101 -17.96 15.88 5.22
N LYS A 102 -19.12 15.48 4.68
CA LYS A 102 -20.02 14.52 5.35
C LYS A 102 -19.39 13.17 5.63
N PHE A 103 -18.54 12.69 4.73
CA PHE A 103 -17.79 11.44 4.96
C PHE A 103 -16.85 11.59 6.16
N ILE A 104 -16.06 12.68 6.22
CA ILE A 104 -15.17 12.96 7.34
C ILE A 104 -15.96 13.05 8.66
N GLU A 105 -17.10 13.75 8.66
CA GLU A 105 -17.99 13.89 9.83
C GLU A 105 -18.61 12.55 10.27
N SER A 106 -18.87 11.62 9.33
CA SER A 106 -19.50 10.33 9.61
C SER A 106 -18.53 9.28 10.16
N LEU A 107 -17.22 9.49 10.04
CA LEU A 107 -16.22 8.56 10.54
C LEU A 107 -16.33 8.40 12.07
N ARG A 108 -15.92 7.26 12.56
CA ARG A 108 -15.91 6.99 14.02
C ARG A 108 -15.17 8.11 14.76
N PRO A 109 -15.65 8.57 15.92
CA PRO A 109 -15.04 9.69 16.66
C PRO A 109 -13.58 9.46 17.09
N ASP A 110 -13.14 8.20 17.15
CA ASP A 110 -11.76 7.82 17.49
C ASP A 110 -10.85 7.70 16.26
N THR A 111 -11.40 7.85 15.04
CA THR A 111 -10.63 7.89 13.80
C THR A 111 -9.90 9.22 13.69
N LYS A 112 -8.57 9.17 13.55
CA LYS A 112 -7.80 10.37 13.20
C LYS A 112 -7.86 10.59 11.69
N VAL A 113 -8.16 11.81 11.27
CA VAL A 113 -8.26 12.19 9.86
C VAL A 113 -7.36 13.38 9.57
N ALA A 114 -6.83 13.44 8.37
CA ALA A 114 -6.25 14.63 7.78
C ALA A 114 -6.63 14.74 6.31
N VAL A 115 -6.72 15.97 5.80
CA VAL A 115 -6.80 16.25 4.37
C VAL A 115 -5.40 16.66 3.90
N ALA A 116 -4.97 16.10 2.78
CA ALA A 116 -3.74 16.46 2.11
C ALA A 116 -3.97 16.64 0.61
N TYR A 117 -3.12 17.43 -0.02
CA TYR A 117 -3.18 17.75 -1.43
C TYR A 117 -1.95 17.23 -2.16
N MET A 118 -2.16 16.66 -3.35
CA MET A 118 -1.07 16.23 -4.22
C MET A 118 -0.46 17.48 -4.88
N MET A 119 0.70 17.90 -4.41
CA MET A 119 1.38 19.10 -4.92
C MET A 119 2.88 18.84 -5.07
N ASN A 120 3.44 19.09 -6.25
CA ASN A 120 4.87 18.98 -6.52
C ASN A 120 5.49 17.62 -6.08
N GLY A 121 4.75 16.53 -6.30
CA GLY A 121 5.19 15.17 -5.92
C GLY A 121 5.18 14.88 -4.43
N ARG A 122 4.47 15.68 -3.63
CA ARG A 122 4.34 15.54 -2.17
C ARG A 122 2.89 15.58 -1.71
N ALA A 123 2.65 15.01 -0.54
CA ALA A 123 1.40 15.17 0.18
C ALA A 123 1.45 16.43 1.06
N ALA A 124 0.86 17.53 0.58
CA ALA A 124 0.81 18.78 1.31
C ALA A 124 -0.42 18.79 2.25
N PHE A 125 -0.19 18.70 3.55
CA PHE A 125 -1.28 18.63 4.53
C PHE A 125 -1.96 19.99 4.72
N GLY A 126 -3.31 19.98 4.71
CA GLY A 126 -4.13 21.14 5.06
C GLY A 126 -4.27 21.39 6.56
N GLY A 127 -3.88 20.40 7.38
CA GLY A 127 -3.91 20.44 8.84
C GLY A 127 -3.32 19.16 9.44
N PRO A 128 -3.22 19.05 10.77
CA PRO A 128 -2.69 17.87 11.44
C PRO A 128 -3.63 16.67 11.33
N LEU A 129 -3.08 15.47 11.49
CA LEU A 129 -3.86 14.24 11.68
C LEU A 129 -4.49 14.25 13.08
N THR A 130 -5.81 14.36 13.17
CA THR A 130 -6.54 14.58 14.43
C THR A 130 -7.89 13.87 14.48
N THR A 131 -8.41 13.62 15.68
CA THR A 131 -9.77 13.16 15.93
C THR A 131 -10.79 14.31 15.98
N ASP A 132 -10.36 15.55 15.93
CA ASP A 132 -11.22 16.73 15.82
C ASP A 132 -11.61 16.93 14.34
N HIS A 133 -12.68 16.24 13.92
CA HIS A 133 -13.14 16.23 12.52
C HIS A 133 -13.56 17.64 12.06
N ASP A 134 -14.11 18.45 12.95
CA ASP A 134 -14.48 19.83 12.62
C ASP A 134 -13.25 20.66 12.22
N SER A 135 -12.14 20.48 12.95
CA SER A 135 -10.87 21.16 12.60
C SER A 135 -10.30 20.69 11.26
N VAL A 136 -10.49 19.42 10.89
CA VAL A 136 -10.04 18.87 9.59
C VAL A 136 -10.77 19.57 8.44
N LEU A 137 -12.06 19.90 8.60
CA LEU A 137 -12.86 20.56 7.56
C LEU A 137 -12.36 21.97 7.23
N HIS A 138 -11.68 22.66 8.15
CA HIS A 138 -11.03 23.94 7.85
C HIS A 138 -9.88 23.82 6.84
N GLY A 139 -9.25 22.64 6.75
CA GLY A 139 -8.23 22.32 5.77
C GLY A 139 -8.79 21.85 4.41
N LEU A 140 -10.10 21.59 4.33
CA LEU A 140 -10.76 21.11 3.12
C LEU A 140 -11.13 22.27 2.20
N HIS A 141 -10.45 22.41 1.07
CA HIS A 141 -10.70 23.49 0.10
C HIS A 141 -10.40 23.01 -1.33
N LEU A 142 -10.92 23.74 -2.30
CA LEU A 142 -10.50 23.57 -3.69
C LEU A 142 -9.12 24.17 -3.89
N THR A 143 -8.22 23.42 -4.50
CA THR A 143 -6.96 23.97 -5.00
C THR A 143 -7.25 24.86 -6.21
N PRO A 144 -6.62 26.03 -6.33
CA PRO A 144 -6.70 26.84 -7.54
C PRO A 144 -6.27 26.04 -8.77
N SER A 145 -7.04 26.09 -9.83
CA SER A 145 -6.77 25.34 -11.06
C SER A 145 -5.38 25.69 -11.61
N GLY A 146 -4.53 24.71 -11.82
CA GLY A 146 -3.20 24.88 -12.41
C GLY A 146 -2.05 24.88 -11.40
N GLU A 147 -2.29 24.73 -10.10
CA GLU A 147 -1.23 24.71 -9.07
C GLU A 147 -0.62 23.33 -8.77
N ALA A 148 -1.02 22.28 -9.47
CA ALA A 148 -0.49 20.90 -9.24
C ALA A 148 1.03 20.78 -9.43
N GLY A 149 1.67 21.81 -9.99
CA GLY A 149 3.11 21.85 -10.22
C GLY A 149 3.57 20.98 -11.40
N ILE A 150 4.86 21.09 -11.73
CA ILE A 150 5.48 20.42 -12.90
C ILE A 150 5.59 18.90 -12.72
N SER A 151 5.57 18.39 -11.48
CA SER A 151 5.63 16.96 -11.16
C SER A 151 4.28 16.42 -10.72
N GLY A 152 3.33 16.39 -11.67
CA GLY A 152 1.96 15.91 -11.43
C GLY A 152 1.86 14.39 -11.43
N SER A 153 2.67 13.67 -10.64
CA SER A 153 2.49 12.24 -10.43
C SER A 153 1.77 11.98 -9.11
N PRO A 154 0.58 11.37 -9.10
CA PRO A 154 -0.10 10.96 -7.87
C PRO A 154 0.71 9.91 -7.12
N TYR A 155 1.56 9.15 -7.82
CA TYR A 155 2.38 8.09 -7.25
C TYR A 155 3.57 8.63 -6.45
N PHE A 156 4.18 9.74 -6.88
CA PHE A 156 5.16 10.44 -6.04
C PHE A 156 4.53 10.93 -4.73
N CYS A 157 3.33 11.47 -4.80
CA CYS A 157 2.62 11.95 -3.62
C CYS A 157 2.24 10.79 -2.67
N LEU A 158 1.83 9.64 -3.21
CA LEU A 158 1.56 8.44 -2.42
C LEU A 158 2.84 7.89 -1.77
N SER A 159 3.94 7.81 -2.52
CA SER A 159 5.26 7.40 -2.01
C SER A 159 5.75 8.34 -0.91
N ASP A 160 5.62 9.66 -1.09
CA ASP A 160 5.96 10.66 -0.08
C ASP A 160 5.11 10.49 1.19
N LEU A 161 3.80 10.32 1.04
CA LEU A 161 2.88 10.06 2.16
C LEU A 161 3.25 8.78 2.91
N ALA A 162 3.54 7.71 2.20
CA ALA A 162 3.92 6.43 2.79
C ALA A 162 5.20 6.53 3.63
N LYS A 163 6.21 7.23 3.12
CA LYS A 163 7.51 7.46 3.80
C LYS A 163 7.40 8.43 4.96
N ASN A 164 6.51 9.42 4.87
CA ASN A 164 6.37 10.52 5.82
C ASN A 164 4.99 10.52 6.50
N TRP A 165 4.45 9.33 6.81
CA TRP A 165 3.16 9.23 7.48
C TRP A 165 3.14 10.08 8.76
N PRO A 166 2.09 10.90 9.01
CA PRO A 166 2.11 11.93 10.06
C PRO A 166 1.93 11.40 11.48
N SER A 167 2.09 10.10 11.70
CA SER A 167 1.98 9.45 13.00
C SER A 167 3.02 8.34 13.14
N SER A 168 3.52 8.16 14.36
CA SER A 168 4.42 7.07 14.75
C SER A 168 3.69 5.84 15.32
N ASP A 169 2.35 5.85 15.39
CA ASP A 169 1.59 4.69 15.89
C ASP A 169 1.60 3.56 14.86
N ALA A 170 2.51 2.59 15.06
CA ALA A 170 2.67 1.46 14.17
C ALA A 170 1.50 0.45 14.21
N ARG A 171 0.63 0.55 15.24
CA ARG A 171 -0.53 -0.33 15.41
C ARG A 171 -1.81 0.24 14.82
N ALA A 172 -1.84 1.52 14.46
CA ALA A 172 -2.98 2.12 13.80
C ALA A 172 -3.09 1.59 12.36
N ARG A 173 -4.32 1.27 11.93
CA ARG A 173 -4.62 1.03 10.52
C ARG A 173 -4.45 2.34 9.76
N ARG A 174 -3.73 2.31 8.66
CA ARG A 174 -3.45 3.48 7.84
C ARG A 174 -4.22 3.40 6.54
N GLU A 175 -5.20 4.27 6.40
CA GLU A 175 -6.13 4.29 5.28
C GLU A 175 -5.91 5.55 4.45
N VAL A 176 -5.88 5.42 3.14
CA VAL A 176 -5.74 6.56 2.22
C VAL A 176 -6.92 6.56 1.24
N VAL A 177 -7.61 7.68 1.12
CA VAL A 177 -8.61 7.90 0.07
C VAL A 177 -8.03 8.88 -0.94
N MET A 178 -7.58 8.37 -2.09
CA MET A 178 -7.05 9.19 -3.18
C MET A 178 -8.19 9.67 -4.09
N ILE A 179 -8.25 10.96 -4.38
CA ILE A 179 -9.20 11.56 -5.34
C ILE A 179 -8.35 12.17 -6.47
N THR A 180 -8.24 11.47 -7.59
CA THR A 180 -7.35 11.83 -8.71
C THR A 180 -7.80 11.14 -10.00
N ASP A 181 -7.28 11.56 -11.15
CA ASP A 181 -7.43 10.84 -12.42
C ASP A 181 -6.46 9.66 -12.58
N GLY A 182 -5.49 9.53 -11.68
CA GLY A 182 -4.52 8.44 -11.68
C GLY A 182 -3.51 8.47 -12.82
N VAL A 183 -3.48 9.52 -13.64
CA VAL A 183 -2.50 9.65 -14.72
C VAL A 183 -1.17 10.10 -14.16
N ASP A 184 -0.09 9.38 -14.48
CA ASP A 184 1.26 9.85 -14.19
C ASP A 184 1.71 10.85 -15.26
N TYR A 185 1.54 12.14 -14.98
CA TYR A 185 1.98 13.22 -15.89
C TYR A 185 3.50 13.38 -15.96
N TYR A 186 4.24 12.74 -15.07
CA TYR A 186 5.71 12.69 -15.13
C TYR A 186 6.18 11.62 -16.12
N ASN A 187 5.46 10.50 -16.24
CA ASN A 187 5.74 9.42 -17.17
C ASN A 187 4.55 9.19 -18.12
N MET A 188 4.32 10.13 -19.04
CA MET A 188 3.20 10.09 -19.99
C MET A 188 3.32 9.00 -21.08
N ARG A 189 4.16 7.99 -20.88
CA ARG A 189 4.27 6.84 -21.81
C ARG A 189 3.09 5.88 -21.69
N TYR A 190 2.24 6.08 -20.68
CA TYR A 190 1.09 5.21 -20.40
C TYR A 190 1.49 3.73 -20.31
N ASP A 191 2.63 3.48 -19.67
CA ASP A 191 3.14 2.13 -19.47
C ASP A 191 2.31 1.45 -18.38
N PRO A 192 1.74 0.26 -18.62
CA PRO A 192 1.07 -0.51 -17.58
C PRO A 192 2.04 -0.98 -16.48
N GLU A 193 3.34 -1.00 -16.74
CA GLU A 193 4.42 -1.27 -15.77
C GLU A 193 5.15 0.03 -15.40
N ASP A 194 4.40 1.03 -14.96
CA ASP A 194 4.95 2.31 -14.58
C ASP A 194 5.89 2.16 -13.37
N PRO A 195 7.19 2.53 -13.47
CA PRO A 195 8.17 2.32 -12.39
C PRO A 195 7.90 3.19 -11.16
N TYR A 196 7.25 4.33 -11.33
CA TYR A 196 6.90 5.22 -10.22
C TYR A 196 5.70 4.70 -9.45
N LEU A 197 4.74 4.09 -10.16
CA LEU A 197 3.64 3.35 -9.54
C LEU A 197 4.18 2.17 -8.73
N GLN A 198 5.09 1.36 -9.29
CA GLN A 198 5.68 0.22 -8.55
C GLN A 198 6.41 0.69 -7.30
N THR A 199 7.19 1.78 -7.39
CA THR A 199 7.85 2.37 -6.22
C THR A 199 6.84 2.83 -5.16
N ALA A 200 5.77 3.50 -5.58
CA ALA A 200 4.73 3.96 -4.65
C ALA A 200 3.98 2.81 -4.00
N LEU A 201 3.72 1.73 -4.75
CA LEU A 201 3.09 0.52 -4.25
C LEU A 201 3.98 -0.16 -3.20
N ASP A 202 5.26 -0.35 -3.49
CA ASP A 202 6.24 -0.89 -2.55
C ASP A 202 6.30 -0.08 -1.25
N ASP A 203 6.35 1.26 -1.36
CA ASP A 203 6.39 2.15 -0.21
C ASP A 203 5.08 2.08 0.59
N ALA A 204 3.92 2.01 -0.09
CA ALA A 204 2.62 1.86 0.55
C ALA A 204 2.51 0.53 1.32
N VAL A 205 2.96 -0.59 0.72
CA VAL A 205 2.98 -1.90 1.37
C VAL A 205 3.92 -1.90 2.59
N ARG A 206 5.13 -1.32 2.47
CA ARG A 206 6.06 -1.17 3.61
C ARG A 206 5.47 -0.35 4.74
N ALA A 207 4.70 0.69 4.42
CA ALA A 207 4.02 1.53 5.39
C ALA A 207 2.68 0.95 5.89
N ARG A 208 2.27 -0.23 5.37
CA ARG A 208 0.98 -0.90 5.67
C ARG A 208 -0.23 -0.01 5.33
N LEU A 209 -0.15 0.76 4.25
CA LEU A 209 -1.27 1.57 3.78
C LEU A 209 -2.29 0.71 3.05
N ILE A 210 -3.57 0.97 3.31
CA ILE A 210 -4.68 0.50 2.47
C ILE A 210 -5.18 1.70 1.67
N VAL A 211 -5.19 1.58 0.35
CA VAL A 211 -5.51 2.70 -0.54
C VAL A 211 -6.84 2.47 -1.24
N TYR A 212 -7.76 3.40 -1.07
CA TYR A 212 -8.97 3.56 -1.87
C TYR A 212 -8.76 4.67 -2.89
N SER A 213 -9.33 4.55 -4.06
CA SER A 213 -9.26 5.61 -5.06
C SER A 213 -10.63 5.96 -5.63
N ILE A 214 -10.92 7.23 -5.72
CA ILE A 214 -12.08 7.77 -6.43
C ILE A 214 -11.55 8.51 -7.65
N TYR A 215 -11.91 8.02 -8.83
CA TYR A 215 -11.50 8.64 -10.08
C TYR A 215 -12.18 9.99 -10.26
N TRP A 216 -11.36 11.03 -10.49
CA TRP A 216 -11.81 12.37 -10.81
C TRP A 216 -10.90 13.01 -11.85
N ARG A 217 -11.47 13.39 -13.00
CA ARG A 217 -10.68 13.94 -14.10
C ARG A 217 -9.94 15.21 -13.70
N SER A 218 -8.67 15.28 -14.11
CA SER A 218 -7.85 16.48 -14.01
C SER A 218 -8.38 17.62 -14.90
N SER A 219 -7.98 18.85 -14.60
CA SER A 219 -8.19 20.02 -15.44
C SER A 219 -7.24 20.08 -16.64
N ASP A 220 -6.25 19.21 -16.71
CA ASP A 220 -5.22 19.28 -17.70
C ASP A 220 -5.74 19.04 -19.13
N ARG A 221 -5.08 19.73 -20.09
CA ARG A 221 -5.47 19.74 -21.50
C ARG A 221 -5.13 18.44 -22.24
N PHE A 222 -4.29 17.60 -21.64
CA PHE A 222 -3.80 16.37 -22.28
C PHE A 222 -4.82 15.23 -22.23
N ASP A 223 -5.79 15.26 -21.32
CA ASP A 223 -6.85 14.24 -21.27
C ASP A 223 -8.03 14.59 -22.17
N ARG A 224 -7.77 14.74 -23.48
CA ARG A 224 -8.84 14.87 -24.49
C ARG A 224 -9.34 13.55 -25.01
N THR A 225 -8.70 12.44 -24.64
CA THR A 225 -9.02 11.10 -25.14
C THR A 225 -9.45 10.18 -24.00
N ASN A 226 -10.36 9.25 -24.29
CA ASN A 226 -10.74 8.18 -23.35
C ASN A 226 -9.57 7.24 -23.01
N TYR A 227 -8.46 7.33 -23.74
CA TYR A 227 -7.26 6.53 -23.52
C TYR A 227 -6.57 6.92 -22.21
N GLY A 228 -6.37 8.22 -21.94
CA GLY A 228 -5.81 8.71 -20.68
C GLY A 228 -6.65 8.29 -19.47
N ALA A 229 -7.99 8.40 -19.60
CA ALA A 229 -8.90 7.98 -18.54
C ALA A 229 -8.76 6.47 -18.23
N GLY A 230 -8.76 5.62 -19.27
CA GLY A 230 -8.60 4.18 -19.11
C GLY A 230 -7.24 3.80 -18.47
N THR A 231 -6.18 4.51 -18.85
CA THR A 231 -4.84 4.31 -18.28
C THR A 231 -4.82 4.69 -16.80
N GLY A 232 -5.30 5.89 -16.45
CA GLY A 232 -5.34 6.34 -15.07
C GLY A 232 -6.16 5.40 -14.18
N GLN A 233 -7.36 4.98 -14.64
CA GLN A 233 -8.19 4.01 -13.91
C GLN A 233 -7.47 2.66 -13.72
N ASN A 234 -6.73 2.19 -14.72
CA ASN A 234 -5.95 0.95 -14.61
C ASN A 234 -4.82 1.08 -13.57
N LEU A 235 -4.08 2.20 -13.59
CA LEU A 235 -3.02 2.45 -12.61
C LEU A 235 -3.57 2.57 -11.18
N LEU A 236 -4.72 3.25 -11.00
CA LEU A 236 -5.41 3.32 -9.71
C LEU A 236 -5.88 1.93 -9.25
N ALA A 237 -6.37 1.09 -10.16
CA ALA A 237 -6.76 -0.29 -9.84
C ALA A 237 -5.56 -1.11 -9.35
N GLN A 238 -4.38 -0.94 -9.96
CA GLN A 238 -3.16 -1.63 -9.52
C GLN A 238 -2.77 -1.22 -8.09
N VAL A 239 -2.76 0.08 -7.78
CA VAL A 239 -2.44 0.57 -6.42
C VAL A 239 -3.42 0.02 -5.39
N THR A 240 -4.73 0.12 -5.66
CA THR A 240 -5.74 -0.31 -4.69
C THR A 240 -5.78 -1.83 -4.51
N GLN A 241 -5.60 -2.60 -5.58
CA GLN A 241 -5.49 -4.06 -5.50
C GLN A 241 -4.21 -4.48 -4.78
N GLY A 242 -3.08 -3.81 -5.09
CA GLY A 242 -1.80 -4.10 -4.47
C GLY A 242 -1.78 -3.84 -2.96
N THR A 243 -2.56 -2.86 -2.48
CA THR A 243 -2.66 -2.49 -1.05
C THR A 243 -3.88 -3.07 -0.32
N GLY A 244 -4.76 -3.81 -1.01
CA GLY A 244 -5.95 -4.40 -0.38
C GLY A 244 -7.14 -3.46 -0.24
N GLY A 245 -7.17 -2.35 -0.96
CA GLY A 245 -8.29 -1.41 -1.00
C GLY A 245 -9.26 -1.62 -2.16
N ALA A 246 -9.82 -0.54 -2.68
CA ALA A 246 -10.77 -0.56 -3.80
C ALA A 246 -10.72 0.72 -4.63
N SER A 247 -11.04 0.61 -5.93
CA SER A 247 -11.15 1.74 -6.85
C SER A 247 -12.58 1.97 -7.25
N TYR A 248 -12.96 3.25 -7.36
CA TYR A 248 -14.31 3.69 -7.71
C TYR A 248 -14.28 4.64 -8.91
N TRP A 249 -15.07 4.33 -9.92
CA TRP A 249 -15.30 5.18 -11.09
C TRP A 249 -16.63 4.85 -11.76
N GLU A 250 -17.13 5.79 -12.54
CA GLU A 250 -18.33 5.62 -13.35
C GLU A 250 -17.99 5.99 -14.82
N GLY A 251 -17.74 4.98 -15.63
CA GLY A 251 -17.26 5.17 -16.99
C GLY A 251 -15.95 5.98 -17.05
N THR A 252 -15.84 6.88 -18.03
CA THR A 252 -14.67 7.77 -18.20
C THR A 252 -14.93 9.21 -17.74
N GLY A 253 -16.12 9.48 -17.17
CA GLY A 253 -16.52 10.78 -16.65
C GLY A 253 -16.27 10.96 -15.17
N ASN A 254 -16.62 12.15 -14.67
CA ASN A 254 -16.67 12.36 -13.23
C ASN A 254 -17.98 11.81 -12.68
N PRO A 255 -17.97 11.13 -11.53
CA PRO A 255 -19.18 10.64 -10.89
C PRO A 255 -20.05 11.82 -10.43
N VAL A 256 -21.36 11.58 -10.39
CA VAL A 256 -22.36 12.59 -9.96
C VAL A 256 -22.29 12.84 -8.46
N SER A 257 -21.95 11.80 -7.67
CA SER A 257 -21.84 11.87 -6.20
C SER A 257 -20.80 10.86 -5.70
N PHE A 258 -20.10 11.21 -4.62
CA PHE A 258 -19.20 10.32 -3.92
C PHE A 258 -19.87 9.49 -2.82
N VAL A 259 -21.11 9.82 -2.46
CA VAL A 259 -21.86 9.15 -1.37
C VAL A 259 -21.85 7.61 -1.48
N PRO A 260 -22.12 6.98 -2.65
CA PRO A 260 -22.08 5.50 -2.75
C PRO A 260 -20.69 4.92 -2.50
N TYR A 261 -19.64 5.64 -2.91
CA TYR A 261 -18.25 5.20 -2.74
C TYR A 261 -17.81 5.29 -1.28
N PHE A 262 -18.12 6.38 -0.62
CA PHE A 262 -17.86 6.54 0.81
C PHE A 262 -18.63 5.52 1.65
N ALA A 263 -19.88 5.23 1.30
CA ALA A 263 -20.64 4.17 1.97
C ALA A 263 -20.01 2.77 1.79
N ASP A 264 -19.41 2.47 0.63
CA ASP A 264 -18.67 1.21 0.45
C ASP A 264 -17.33 1.22 1.23
N ILE A 265 -16.65 2.37 1.32
CA ILE A 265 -15.43 2.52 2.14
C ILE A 265 -15.76 2.26 3.60
N ASP A 266 -16.80 2.90 4.16
CA ASP A 266 -17.25 2.67 5.55
C ASP A 266 -17.57 1.20 5.81
N ARG A 267 -18.31 0.57 4.87
CA ARG A 267 -18.62 -0.86 4.97
C ARG A 267 -17.34 -1.71 4.96
N ARG A 268 -16.30 -1.32 4.22
CA ARG A 268 -15.01 -2.03 4.21
C ARG A 268 -14.26 -1.84 5.52
N LEU A 269 -14.19 -0.63 6.05
CA LEU A 269 -13.57 -0.34 7.35
C LEU A 269 -14.18 -1.19 8.46
N ASP A 270 -15.51 -1.37 8.46
CA ASP A 270 -16.24 -2.21 9.41
C ASP A 270 -16.02 -3.72 9.20
N ASN A 271 -15.49 -4.14 8.06
CA ASN A 271 -15.27 -5.53 7.72
C ASN A 271 -13.77 -5.84 7.50
N GLN A 272 -12.91 -5.09 8.16
CA GLN A 272 -11.48 -5.38 8.23
C GLN A 272 -11.15 -6.30 9.41
N TYR A 273 -10.13 -7.12 9.17
CA TYR A 273 -9.59 -8.07 10.14
C TYR A 273 -8.07 -7.98 10.12
N GLU A 274 -7.45 -8.11 11.29
CA GLU A 274 -6.03 -8.42 11.39
C GLU A 274 -5.83 -9.91 11.21
N LEU A 275 -4.99 -10.27 10.25
CA LEU A 275 -4.62 -11.63 9.93
C LEU A 275 -3.17 -11.84 10.35
N ASP A 276 -2.95 -12.65 11.39
CA ASP A 276 -1.62 -13.06 11.85
C ASP A 276 -1.26 -14.41 11.25
N PHE A 277 -0.01 -14.57 10.85
CA PHE A 277 0.46 -15.79 10.20
C PHE A 277 1.95 -16.04 10.41
N MET A 278 2.38 -17.28 10.25
CA MET A 278 3.77 -17.66 10.26
C MET A 278 4.36 -17.57 8.85
N THR A 279 5.59 -17.10 8.75
CA THR A 279 6.32 -17.06 7.48
C THR A 279 7.82 -17.26 7.69
N VAL A 280 8.53 -17.46 6.60
CA VAL A 280 9.98 -17.67 6.61
C VAL A 280 10.65 -16.49 5.90
N VAL A 281 11.61 -15.86 6.57
CA VAL A 281 12.37 -14.73 6.05
C VAL A 281 13.88 -15.00 6.19
N GLY A 282 14.69 -14.45 5.28
CA GLY A 282 16.14 -14.46 5.39
C GLY A 282 16.66 -13.39 6.36
N ASP A 283 17.93 -13.06 6.28
CA ASP A 283 18.59 -12.07 7.15
C ASP A 283 18.13 -10.62 6.89
N LYS A 284 17.42 -10.38 5.79
CA LYS A 284 16.94 -9.04 5.41
C LYS A 284 15.42 -9.01 5.27
N PRO A 285 14.80 -7.84 5.55
CA PRO A 285 13.39 -7.65 5.25
C PRO A 285 13.11 -7.87 3.76
N GLN A 286 11.96 -8.50 3.45
CA GLN A 286 11.58 -8.82 2.08
C GLN A 286 10.08 -8.67 1.86
N MET A 287 9.69 -8.41 0.61
CA MET A 287 8.32 -8.54 0.14
C MET A 287 8.02 -10.01 -0.10
N GLN A 288 6.82 -10.44 0.29
CA GLN A 288 6.30 -11.79 0.00
C GLN A 288 4.91 -11.66 -0.60
N THR A 289 4.69 -12.36 -1.70
CA THR A 289 3.36 -12.42 -2.33
C THR A 289 2.38 -13.12 -1.41
N ILE A 290 1.22 -12.49 -1.17
CA ILE A 290 0.16 -13.07 -0.36
C ILE A 290 -1.06 -13.42 -1.22
N LYS A 291 -1.62 -14.61 -1.01
CA LYS A 291 -2.90 -15.02 -1.59
C LYS A 291 -3.80 -15.59 -0.50
N LEU A 292 -4.82 -14.84 -0.16
CA LEU A 292 -5.86 -15.24 0.78
C LEU A 292 -7.12 -15.65 0.02
N THR A 293 -7.68 -16.80 0.39
CA THR A 293 -8.97 -17.27 -0.12
C THR A 293 -9.86 -17.68 1.03
N VAL A 294 -11.17 -17.62 0.82
CA VAL A 294 -12.17 -18.02 1.84
C VAL A 294 -13.10 -19.06 1.23
N SER A 295 -13.39 -20.12 1.97
CA SER A 295 -14.33 -21.16 1.56
C SER A 295 -15.81 -20.83 1.86
N ALA A 296 -16.07 -19.66 2.45
CA ALA A 296 -17.42 -19.13 2.71
C ALA A 296 -17.89 -18.22 1.57
N HIS A 297 -19.20 -17.93 1.51
CA HIS A 297 -19.78 -16.96 0.56
C HIS A 297 -19.42 -15.53 0.98
N ALA A 298 -18.17 -15.11 0.68
CA ALA A 298 -17.66 -13.80 1.00
C ALA A 298 -16.63 -13.35 -0.04
N LYS A 299 -16.56 -12.04 -0.26
CA LYS A 299 -15.54 -11.42 -1.09
C LYS A 299 -14.36 -11.03 -0.21
N VAL A 300 -13.19 -11.58 -0.50
CA VAL A 300 -11.92 -11.25 0.18
C VAL A 300 -11.15 -10.21 -0.63
N THR A 301 -10.61 -9.21 0.07
CA THR A 301 -9.63 -8.27 -0.46
C THR A 301 -8.45 -8.23 0.51
N ALA A 302 -7.27 -8.53 0.03
CA ALA A 302 -6.01 -8.50 0.77
C ALA A 302 -4.98 -7.75 -0.07
N PRO A 303 -3.92 -7.18 0.52
CA PRO A 303 -2.79 -6.69 -0.26
C PRO A 303 -2.20 -7.84 -1.10
N GLN A 304 -1.56 -7.53 -2.21
CA GLN A 304 -0.92 -8.55 -3.05
C GLN A 304 0.42 -9.01 -2.49
N GLU A 305 1.04 -8.16 -1.69
CA GLU A 305 2.30 -8.43 -1.02
C GLU A 305 2.28 -7.95 0.43
N VAL A 306 3.12 -8.56 1.24
CA VAL A 306 3.37 -8.15 2.63
C VAL A 306 4.87 -7.93 2.84
N TYR A 307 5.22 -6.91 3.61
CA TYR A 307 6.60 -6.63 3.96
C TYR A 307 6.94 -7.29 5.29
N VAL A 308 7.84 -8.26 5.26
CA VAL A 308 8.21 -9.08 6.42
C VAL A 308 9.62 -8.73 6.89
N HIS A 309 9.76 -8.53 8.19
CA HIS A 309 11.04 -8.26 8.85
C HIS A 309 11.58 -9.51 9.54
N PRO A 310 12.91 -9.80 9.47
CA PRO A 310 13.53 -10.78 10.33
C PRO A 310 13.47 -10.29 11.79
N GLY A 311 13.03 -11.16 12.69
CA GLY A 311 13.12 -10.89 14.13
C GLY A 311 12.25 -9.75 14.65
N ALA A 312 11.08 -9.50 14.07
CA ALA A 312 10.04 -8.69 14.70
C ALA A 312 9.44 -9.48 15.87
N ASN A 313 10.09 -9.46 17.02
CA ASN A 313 9.56 -9.92 18.31
C ASN A 313 8.93 -8.78 19.06
#